data_5e11e0e1392accdc142476a5d5867e17
#
_entry.id   5e11e0e1392accdc142476a5d5867e17
#
_cell.length_a   1.000
_cell.length_b   1.000
_cell.length_c   1.000
_cell.angle_alpha   90.00
_cell.angle_beta   90.00
_cell.angle_gamma   90.00
#
_symmetry.space_group_name_H-M   'P 1'
#
loop_
_entity.id
_entity.type
_entity.pdbx_description
1 polymer ?
#
loop_
_entity_poly.entity_id
_entity_poly.type
_entity_poly.pdbx_seq_one_letter_code
_entity_poly.pdbx_strand_id
1 'polypeptide(L)'
;MNLRAMQDALRKRRVSNGQLAGLCFVFVWFFVGGIMHFLATETEASIVPPYVPMPVVAVLVSGVLELLGAIGILLPRTRKAAGIGLFMLTLAVTPAHIYMLQRPELFHVPVWALWLRLPIQVALLVLIWWSTWQLRPRRARP
;
A
#
# COMPACT_ATOMS: atom_id res chain seq x y z
N MET A 1 -16.48 26.46 25.01
CA MET A 1 -15.85 26.27 23.67
C MET A 1 -16.80 26.83 22.63
N ASN A 2 -16.39 27.84 21.89
CA ASN A 2 -17.24 28.57 20.94
C ASN A 2 -17.53 27.68 19.71
N LEU A 3 -18.77 27.65 19.22
CA LEU A 3 -19.19 26.88 18.03
C LEU A 3 -18.31 27.14 16.80
N ARG A 4 -17.83 28.36 16.63
CA ARG A 4 -16.88 28.73 15.56
C ARG A 4 -15.55 27.99 15.71
N ALA A 5 -14.98 27.92 16.92
CA ALA A 5 -13.74 27.19 17.19
C ALA A 5 -13.90 25.67 16.95
N MET A 6 -15.08 25.12 17.27
CA MET A 6 -15.40 23.73 17.00
C MET A 6 -15.53 23.46 15.49
N GLN A 7 -16.23 24.34 14.76
CA GLN A 7 -16.35 24.26 13.30
C GLN A 7 -14.99 24.40 12.62
N ASP A 8 -14.11 25.30 13.09
CA ASP A 8 -12.76 25.47 12.57
C ASP A 8 -11.89 24.25 12.87
N ALA A 9 -12.02 23.63 14.03
CA ALA A 9 -11.32 22.39 14.38
C ALA A 9 -11.77 21.20 13.51
N LEU A 10 -13.07 21.10 13.21
CA LEU A 10 -13.62 20.10 12.31
C LEU A 10 -13.20 20.34 10.85
N ARG A 11 -13.13 21.62 10.44
CA ARG A 11 -12.66 22.05 9.11
C ARG A 11 -11.16 21.79 8.90
N LYS A 12 -10.34 21.93 9.97
CA LYS A 12 -8.90 21.64 9.97
C LYS A 12 -8.55 20.16 9.77
N ARG A 13 -9.51 19.24 10.02
CA ARG A 13 -9.32 17.78 9.87
C ARG A 13 -9.72 17.22 8.52
N ARG A 14 -10.16 18.04 7.56
CA ARG A 14 -10.56 17.55 6.24
C ARG A 14 -9.34 17.18 5.40
N VAL A 15 -9.35 15.92 4.94
CA VAL A 15 -8.42 15.41 3.91
C VAL A 15 -8.57 16.25 2.64
N SER A 16 -7.44 16.66 2.01
CA SER A 16 -7.52 17.35 0.72
C SER A 16 -8.04 16.41 -0.38
N ASN A 17 -8.62 16.98 -1.45
CA ASN A 17 -9.11 16.17 -2.59
C ASN A 17 -7.97 15.30 -3.19
N GLY A 18 -6.75 15.82 -3.26
CA GLY A 18 -5.59 15.04 -3.72
C GLY A 18 -5.25 13.88 -2.79
N GLN A 19 -5.25 14.12 -1.47
CA GLN A 19 -5.02 13.06 -0.49
C GLN A 19 -6.14 12.00 -0.52
N LEU A 20 -7.40 12.43 -0.74
CA LEU A 20 -8.51 11.50 -0.89
C LEU A 20 -8.31 10.62 -2.13
N ALA A 21 -7.93 11.20 -3.26
CA ALA A 21 -7.60 10.45 -4.47
C ALA A 21 -6.44 9.46 -4.22
N GLY A 22 -5.38 9.89 -3.51
CA GLY A 22 -4.28 9.02 -3.11
C GLY A 22 -4.74 7.87 -2.21
N LEU A 23 -5.57 8.14 -1.21
CA LEU A 23 -6.15 7.09 -0.35
C LEU A 23 -7.02 6.10 -1.14
N CYS A 24 -7.85 6.59 -2.07
CA CYS A 24 -8.66 5.73 -2.93
C CYS A 24 -7.79 4.84 -3.82
N PHE A 25 -6.72 5.40 -4.40
CA PHE A 25 -5.78 4.62 -5.21
C PHE A 25 -5.08 3.54 -4.38
N VAL A 26 -4.53 3.90 -3.20
CA VAL A 26 -3.87 2.95 -2.29
C VAL A 26 -4.85 1.87 -1.84
N PHE A 27 -6.08 2.26 -1.51
CA PHE A 27 -7.13 1.29 -1.15
C PHE A 27 -7.37 0.28 -2.27
N VAL A 28 -7.65 0.75 -3.49
CA VAL A 28 -7.94 -0.14 -4.63
C VAL A 28 -6.74 -1.04 -4.93
N TRP A 29 -5.52 -0.47 -4.91
CA TRP A 29 -4.30 -1.22 -5.17
C TRP A 29 -4.12 -2.41 -4.21
N PHE A 30 -4.17 -2.15 -2.91
CA PHE A 30 -3.97 -3.21 -1.90
C PHE A 30 -5.20 -4.11 -1.73
N PHE A 31 -6.40 -3.61 -1.95
CA PHE A 31 -7.60 -4.42 -1.88
C PHE A 31 -7.65 -5.45 -3.02
N VAL A 32 -7.37 -5.01 -4.24
CA VAL A 32 -7.29 -5.91 -5.40
C VAL A 32 -6.10 -6.85 -5.27
N GLY A 33 -4.91 -6.33 -4.91
CA GLY A 33 -3.71 -7.14 -4.66
C GLY A 33 -3.96 -8.20 -3.60
N GLY A 34 -4.51 -7.82 -2.45
CA GLY A 34 -4.84 -8.74 -1.37
C GLY A 34 -5.80 -9.86 -1.79
N ILE A 35 -6.81 -9.56 -2.62
CA ILE A 35 -7.69 -10.59 -3.20
C ILE A 35 -6.91 -11.52 -4.13
N MET A 36 -6.01 -10.98 -4.97
CA MET A 36 -5.22 -11.78 -5.91
C MET A 36 -4.32 -12.80 -5.20
N HIS A 37 -3.83 -12.49 -4.00
CA HIS A 37 -3.07 -13.46 -3.20
C HIS A 37 -3.86 -14.75 -2.90
N PHE A 38 -5.19 -14.67 -2.82
CA PHE A 38 -6.04 -15.84 -2.61
C PHE A 38 -6.46 -16.50 -3.92
N LEU A 39 -6.66 -15.72 -4.99
CA LEU A 39 -7.11 -16.26 -6.29
C LEU A 39 -5.95 -16.85 -7.10
N ALA A 40 -4.74 -16.34 -6.94
CA ALA A 40 -3.55 -16.73 -7.69
C ALA A 40 -2.41 -17.20 -6.76
N THR A 41 -2.73 -17.83 -5.64
CA THR A 41 -1.79 -18.20 -4.57
C THR A 41 -0.56 -18.95 -5.09
N GLU A 42 -0.73 -19.92 -5.97
CA GLU A 42 0.39 -20.71 -6.52
C GLU A 42 1.32 -19.86 -7.38
N THR A 43 0.74 -18.99 -8.22
CA THR A 43 1.51 -18.05 -9.05
C THR A 43 2.29 -17.07 -8.19
N GLU A 44 1.65 -16.50 -7.18
CA GLU A 44 2.29 -15.58 -6.24
C GLU A 44 3.36 -16.28 -5.38
N ALA A 45 3.14 -17.54 -4.99
CA ALA A 45 4.13 -18.32 -4.25
C ALA A 45 5.37 -18.65 -5.10
N SER A 46 5.23 -18.77 -6.41
CA SER A 46 6.34 -19.06 -7.33
C SER A 46 7.35 -17.91 -7.43
N ILE A 47 6.95 -16.68 -7.15
CA ILE A 47 7.83 -15.50 -7.17
C ILE A 47 8.53 -15.25 -5.82
N VAL A 48 8.15 -15.98 -4.77
CA VAL A 48 8.79 -15.89 -3.45
C VAL A 48 10.19 -16.49 -3.52
N PRO A 49 11.22 -15.78 -3.04
CA PRO A 49 12.59 -16.31 -3.05
C PRO A 49 12.70 -17.62 -2.27
N PRO A 50 13.55 -18.57 -2.71
CA PRO A 50 13.66 -19.91 -2.11
C PRO A 50 14.18 -19.94 -0.66
N TYR A 51 14.77 -18.83 -0.19
CA TYR A 51 15.20 -18.70 1.20
C TYR A 51 14.06 -18.32 2.16
N VAL A 52 12.89 -17.97 1.63
CA VAL A 52 11.70 -17.69 2.45
C VAL A 52 10.99 -19.01 2.73
N PRO A 53 10.87 -19.43 3.99
CA PRO A 53 10.17 -20.66 4.33
C PRO A 53 8.67 -20.52 4.09
N MET A 54 8.01 -21.61 3.69
CA MET A 54 6.56 -21.70 3.50
C MET A 54 5.98 -20.58 2.59
N PRO A 55 6.37 -20.52 1.30
CA PRO A 55 6.00 -19.43 0.40
C PRO A 55 4.48 -19.23 0.28
N VAL A 56 3.70 -20.30 0.27
CA VAL A 56 2.23 -20.24 0.23
C VAL A 56 1.67 -19.52 1.47
N VAL A 57 2.19 -19.85 2.65
CA VAL A 57 1.77 -19.19 3.90
C VAL A 57 2.16 -17.71 3.88
N ALA A 58 3.35 -17.38 3.41
CA ALA A 58 3.80 -15.99 3.29
C ALA A 58 2.88 -15.18 2.37
N VAL A 59 2.46 -15.75 1.22
CA VAL A 59 1.52 -15.14 0.29
C VAL A 59 0.15 -14.91 0.93
N LEU A 60 -0.42 -15.92 1.59
CA LEU A 60 -1.73 -15.80 2.23
C LEU A 60 -1.71 -14.78 3.39
N VAL A 61 -0.66 -14.79 4.19
CA VAL A 61 -0.50 -13.81 5.30
C VAL A 61 -0.37 -12.39 4.73
N SER A 62 0.42 -12.18 3.68
CA SER A 62 0.53 -10.86 3.05
C SER A 62 -0.82 -10.40 2.48
N GLY A 63 -1.59 -11.28 1.84
CA GLY A 63 -2.94 -10.98 1.35
C GLY A 63 -3.88 -10.53 2.47
N VAL A 64 -3.89 -11.21 3.61
CA VAL A 64 -4.67 -10.79 4.79
C VAL A 64 -4.22 -9.40 5.27
N LEU A 65 -2.91 -9.17 5.39
CA LEU A 65 -2.36 -7.88 5.84
C LEU A 65 -2.67 -6.75 4.86
N GLU A 66 -2.65 -7.00 3.56
CA GLU A 66 -3.06 -6.05 2.52
C GLU A 66 -4.53 -5.65 2.66
N LEU A 67 -5.43 -6.62 2.81
CA LEU A 67 -6.86 -6.35 2.99
C LEU A 67 -7.14 -5.58 4.28
N LEU A 68 -6.53 -5.97 5.39
CA LEU A 68 -6.65 -5.25 6.66
C LEU A 68 -6.09 -3.83 6.57
N GLY A 69 -4.96 -3.66 5.91
CA GLY A 69 -4.34 -2.35 5.67
C GLY A 69 -5.21 -1.48 4.77
N ALA A 70 -5.73 -2.02 3.67
CA ALA A 70 -6.63 -1.32 2.76
C ALA A 70 -7.89 -0.82 3.47
N ILE A 71 -8.55 -1.65 4.26
CA ILE A 71 -9.70 -1.25 5.06
C ILE A 71 -9.29 -0.24 6.14
N GLY A 72 -8.16 -0.47 6.80
CA GLY A 72 -7.67 0.36 7.89
C GLY A 72 -7.33 1.79 7.49
N ILE A 73 -6.87 2.04 6.26
CA ILE A 73 -6.59 3.41 5.78
C ILE A 73 -7.85 4.24 5.54
N LEU A 74 -9.00 3.61 5.33
CA LEU A 74 -10.28 4.31 5.15
C LEU A 74 -10.77 4.90 6.47
N LEU A 75 -10.46 4.27 7.60
CA LEU A 75 -10.90 4.68 8.93
C LEU A 75 -9.94 5.74 9.50
N PRO A 76 -10.41 6.95 9.85
CA PRO A 76 -9.52 8.02 10.33
C PRO A 76 -8.70 7.66 11.57
N ARG A 77 -9.22 6.77 12.43
CA ARG A 77 -8.56 6.34 13.67
C ARG A 77 -7.39 5.39 13.44
N THR A 78 -7.50 4.51 12.45
CA THR A 78 -6.50 3.46 12.14
C THR A 78 -5.63 3.82 10.94
N ARG A 79 -5.99 4.86 10.18
CA ARG A 79 -5.34 5.26 8.93
C ARG A 79 -3.82 5.33 9.01
N LYS A 80 -3.30 5.97 10.05
CA LYS A 80 -1.85 6.12 10.22
C LYS A 80 -1.17 4.78 10.49
N ALA A 81 -1.73 3.98 11.39
CA ALA A 81 -1.19 2.65 11.72
C ALA A 81 -1.27 1.70 10.53
N ALA A 82 -2.41 1.69 9.82
CA ALA A 82 -2.59 0.91 8.60
C ALA A 82 -1.64 1.36 7.49
N GLY A 83 -1.43 2.67 7.33
CA GLY A 83 -0.45 3.22 6.39
C GLY A 83 0.97 2.77 6.68
N ILE A 84 1.39 2.75 7.95
CA ILE A 84 2.69 2.20 8.36
C ILE A 84 2.75 0.71 8.03
N GLY A 85 1.71 -0.05 8.35
CA GLY A 85 1.64 -1.49 8.05
C GLY A 85 1.79 -1.78 6.56
N LEU A 86 1.03 -1.07 5.69
CA LEU A 86 1.14 -1.21 4.24
C LEU A 86 2.51 -0.79 3.71
N PHE A 87 3.10 0.28 4.26
CA PHE A 87 4.44 0.73 3.91
C PHE A 87 5.49 -0.35 4.21
N MET A 88 5.45 -0.91 5.43
CA MET A 88 6.37 -1.97 5.84
C MET A 88 6.15 -3.26 5.04
N LEU A 89 4.90 -3.61 4.73
CA LEU A 89 4.57 -4.76 3.91
C LEU A 89 5.12 -4.58 2.48
N THR A 90 4.97 -3.39 1.89
CA THR A 90 5.52 -3.05 0.57
C THR A 90 7.05 -3.19 0.55
N LEU A 91 7.74 -2.81 1.63
CA LEU A 91 9.17 -3.06 1.78
C LEU A 91 9.48 -4.55 1.90
N ALA A 92 8.67 -5.30 2.66
CA ALA A 92 8.89 -6.72 2.89
C ALA A 92 8.75 -7.59 1.63
N VAL A 93 7.96 -7.16 0.63
CA VAL A 93 7.83 -7.86 -0.66
C VAL A 93 8.90 -7.48 -1.68
N THR A 94 9.74 -6.47 -1.40
CA THR A 94 10.82 -6.04 -2.29
C THR A 94 11.77 -7.18 -2.69
N PRO A 95 12.18 -8.09 -1.77
CA PRO A 95 13.03 -9.23 -2.14
C PRO A 95 12.46 -10.11 -3.25
N ALA A 96 11.13 -10.29 -3.30
CA ALA A 96 10.47 -11.05 -4.37
C ALA A 96 10.63 -10.35 -5.73
N HIS A 97 10.46 -9.02 -5.80
CA HIS A 97 10.68 -8.26 -7.02
C HIS A 97 12.14 -8.30 -7.48
N ILE A 98 13.10 -8.23 -6.55
CA ILE A 98 14.53 -8.36 -6.86
C ILE A 98 14.84 -9.78 -7.37
N TYR A 99 14.29 -10.81 -6.74
CA TYR A 99 14.47 -12.19 -7.17
C TYR A 99 13.97 -12.42 -8.60
N MET A 100 12.81 -11.88 -8.97
CA MET A 100 12.31 -11.95 -10.34
C MET A 100 13.25 -11.27 -11.35
N LEU A 101 13.89 -10.16 -10.97
CA LEU A 101 14.88 -9.48 -11.81
C LEU A 101 16.19 -10.26 -11.95
N GLN A 102 16.59 -10.98 -10.91
CA GLN A 102 17.81 -11.80 -10.91
C GLN A 102 17.63 -13.10 -11.70
N ARG A 103 16.39 -13.58 -11.83
CA ARG A 103 16.05 -14.84 -12.49
C ARG A 103 14.89 -14.69 -13.47
N PRO A 104 14.99 -13.76 -14.43
CA PRO A 104 13.89 -13.47 -15.35
C PRO A 104 13.49 -14.68 -16.21
N GLU A 105 14.42 -15.62 -16.42
CA GLU A 105 14.19 -16.85 -17.16
C GLU A 105 13.17 -17.81 -16.52
N LEU A 106 12.93 -17.66 -15.22
CA LEU A 106 11.95 -18.49 -14.48
C LEU A 106 10.51 -17.98 -14.64
N PHE A 107 10.33 -16.76 -15.16
CA PHE A 107 9.04 -16.11 -15.18
C PHE A 107 8.64 -15.74 -16.61
N HIS A 108 7.39 -16.04 -17.00
CA HIS A 108 6.83 -15.68 -18.30
C HIS A 108 6.40 -14.20 -18.35
N VAL A 109 7.24 -13.30 -17.81
CA VAL A 109 6.98 -11.85 -17.76
C VAL A 109 8.09 -11.13 -18.51
N PRO A 110 7.76 -10.18 -19.39
CA PRO A 110 8.77 -9.40 -20.10
C PRO A 110 9.71 -8.66 -19.11
N VAL A 111 11.01 -8.68 -19.39
CA VAL A 111 12.04 -8.10 -18.52
C VAL A 111 11.78 -6.60 -18.23
N TRP A 112 11.28 -5.84 -19.22
CA TRP A 112 10.93 -4.44 -19.03
C TRP A 112 9.84 -4.25 -17.96
N ALA A 113 8.87 -5.18 -17.86
CA ALA A 113 7.81 -5.12 -16.84
C ALA A 113 8.35 -5.41 -15.43
N LEU A 114 9.35 -6.30 -15.32
CA LEU A 114 10.04 -6.55 -14.06
C LEU A 114 10.81 -5.31 -13.58
N TRP A 115 11.50 -4.62 -14.49
CA TRP A 115 12.18 -3.36 -14.18
C TRP A 115 11.22 -2.26 -13.77
N LEU A 116 10.04 -2.19 -14.39
CA LEU A 116 9.02 -1.18 -14.08
C LEU A 116 8.43 -1.35 -12.66
N ARG A 117 8.44 -2.55 -12.12
CA ARG A 117 7.93 -2.83 -10.76
C ARG A 117 8.64 -2.04 -9.68
N LEU A 118 9.96 -1.86 -9.77
CA LEU A 118 10.74 -1.14 -8.75
C LEU A 118 10.37 0.34 -8.65
N PRO A 119 10.36 1.14 -9.74
CA PRO A 119 9.93 2.53 -9.65
C PRO A 119 8.45 2.68 -9.26
N ILE A 120 7.57 1.78 -9.69
CA ILE A 120 6.17 1.75 -9.25
C ILE A 120 6.10 1.52 -7.73
N GLN A 121 6.90 0.62 -7.19
CA GLN A 121 6.96 0.35 -5.76
C GLN A 121 7.43 1.56 -4.96
N VAL A 122 8.46 2.27 -5.44
CA VAL A 122 8.91 3.52 -4.81
C VAL A 122 7.81 4.58 -4.85
N ALA A 123 7.14 4.74 -5.99
CA ALA A 123 6.01 5.67 -6.12
C ALA A 123 4.86 5.31 -5.16
N LEU A 124 4.58 4.01 -5.00
CA LEU A 124 3.56 3.52 -4.07
C LEU A 124 3.93 3.81 -2.62
N LEU A 125 5.19 3.59 -2.21
CA LEU A 125 5.69 3.94 -0.88
C LEU A 125 5.52 5.45 -0.58
N VAL A 126 5.90 6.31 -1.54
CA VAL A 126 5.70 7.75 -1.42
C VAL A 126 4.23 8.11 -1.31
N LEU A 127 3.37 7.48 -2.12
CA LEU A 127 1.93 7.72 -2.11
C LEU A 127 1.28 7.29 -0.79
N ILE A 128 1.64 6.11 -0.26
CA ILE A 128 1.17 5.62 1.04
C ILE A 128 1.54 6.65 2.13
N TRP A 129 2.82 7.02 2.18
CA TRP A 129 3.31 7.98 3.15
C TRP A 129 2.58 9.31 3.06
N TRP A 130 2.52 9.88 1.87
CA TRP A 130 1.89 11.18 1.64
C TRP A 130 0.39 11.18 1.97
N SER A 131 -0.35 10.15 1.56
CA SER A 131 -1.80 10.10 1.73
C SER A 131 -2.24 9.76 3.16
N THR A 132 -1.44 8.96 3.89
CA THR A 132 -1.82 8.50 5.24
C THR A 132 -1.21 9.32 6.36
N TRP A 133 -0.04 9.94 6.14
CA TRP A 133 0.74 10.62 7.19
C TRP A 133 0.57 12.13 7.21
N GLN A 134 0.54 12.77 6.04
CA GLN A 134 0.48 14.23 5.94
C GLN A 134 -0.97 14.75 5.91
N LEU A 135 -1.66 14.69 7.03
CA LEU A 135 -2.90 15.45 7.22
C LEU A 135 -2.54 16.93 7.45
N ARG A 136 -2.25 17.68 6.39
CA ARG A 136 -1.98 19.13 6.51
C ARG A 136 -3.28 19.87 6.84
N PRO A 137 -3.28 20.74 7.86
CA PRO A 137 -4.35 21.71 7.99
C PRO A 137 -4.35 22.58 6.73
N ARG A 138 -5.52 22.69 6.08
CA ARG A 138 -5.70 23.57 4.93
C ARG A 138 -5.39 24.99 5.36
N ARG A 139 -4.33 25.61 4.81
CA ARG A 139 -4.07 27.04 5.00
C ARG A 139 -5.36 27.78 4.62
N ALA A 140 -5.87 28.60 5.56
CA ALA A 140 -6.88 29.59 5.20
C ALA A 140 -6.27 30.46 4.09
N ARG A 141 -6.91 30.53 2.93
CA ARG A 141 -6.57 31.58 1.95
C ARG A 141 -7.01 32.90 2.57
N PRO A 142 -6.18 33.95 2.51
CA PRO A 142 -6.57 35.30 2.90
C PRO A 142 -7.76 35.80 2.12
#